data_c113867e9bbf17d302d4019b5b12f892
#
_entry.id   c113867e9bbf17d302d4019b5b12f892
#
_cell.length_a   1.000
_cell.length_b   1.000
_cell.length_c   1.000
_cell.angle_alpha   90.00
_cell.angle_beta   90.00
_cell.angle_gamma   90.00
#
_symmetry.space_group_name_H-M   'P 1'
#
loop_
_entity.id
_entity.type
_entity.pdbx_description
1 polymer ?
#
loop_
_entity_poly.entity_id
_entity_poly.type
_entity_poly.pdbx_seq_one_letter_code
_entity_poly.pdbx_strand_id
1 'polypeptide(L)'
;MRETPPGQYLMAGNGSFMTRVEYTGDRITVESYNETGQILSQQDLAVELPLFGGFYSGDQYNFFVFGQENPEEDDGREVIRVVRYTKDWRRLDDARLTGANTVTPFHAGSLCMVQCGDMLYIRTSHKMYQNPSDGLNHQANLTFCVQISTMEVTDRHTAVSRFGFGYVSHSFNQFLALRDTTLLAADHGDAYPRAVVLSRCARPGGEETFSGYADMVEVLPICGETGDNRTGLSLGGLAATSSAYLVAGCSVAQNEESAFDGVRNIFVTSTPAQNFTQSATELRWITSFEDSQPAGASN
;
A
#
# COMPACT_ATOMS: atom_id res chain seq x y z
N MET A 1 8.47 2.12 12.95
CA MET A 1 9.56 1.98 11.94
C MET A 1 9.03 2.52 10.62
N ARG A 2 9.69 3.46 9.97
CA ARG A 2 9.27 3.96 8.66
C ARG A 2 9.57 2.86 7.63
N GLU A 3 8.56 2.23 7.05
CA GLU A 3 8.80 1.42 5.86
C GLU A 3 8.96 2.37 4.68
N THR A 4 10.17 2.38 4.14
CA THR A 4 10.44 3.15 2.91
C THR A 4 9.84 2.35 1.75
N PRO A 5 9.11 2.98 0.82
CA PRO A 5 8.67 2.30 -0.40
C PRO A 5 9.85 1.63 -1.08
N PRO A 6 9.67 0.46 -1.72
CA PRO A 6 10.75 -0.18 -2.43
C PRO A 6 11.30 0.80 -3.48
N GLY A 7 12.60 1.06 -3.42
CA GLY A 7 13.29 1.91 -4.38
C GLY A 7 13.63 1.21 -5.68
N GLN A 8 13.31 -0.07 -5.82
CA GLN A 8 13.69 -0.88 -6.97
C GLN A 8 12.52 -1.75 -7.46
N TYR A 9 12.28 -1.72 -8.76
CA TYR A 9 11.22 -2.47 -9.43
C TYR A 9 11.80 -3.21 -10.63
N LEU A 10 11.35 -4.44 -10.82
CA LEU A 10 11.68 -5.27 -11.98
C LEU A 10 10.41 -5.57 -12.76
N MET A 11 10.48 -5.45 -14.07
CA MET A 11 9.34 -5.70 -14.94
C MET A 11 9.79 -6.44 -16.21
N ALA A 12 8.87 -7.18 -16.84
CA ALA A 12 9.11 -7.74 -18.15
C ALA A 12 9.42 -6.61 -19.14
N GLY A 13 10.46 -6.80 -19.95
CA GLY A 13 10.93 -5.76 -20.85
C GLY A 13 10.00 -5.56 -22.04
N ASN A 14 9.76 -4.31 -22.40
CA ASN A 14 9.15 -3.96 -23.67
C ASN A 14 10.26 -3.87 -24.72
N GLY A 15 10.42 -4.96 -25.53
CA GLY A 15 11.55 -5.08 -26.49
C GLY A 15 12.90 -5.43 -25.84
N SER A 16 12.92 -5.75 -24.55
CA SER A 16 14.07 -6.25 -23.79
C SER A 16 13.63 -7.46 -22.95
N PHE A 17 14.58 -8.18 -22.38
CA PHE A 17 14.27 -9.30 -21.47
C PHE A 17 13.70 -8.80 -20.15
N MET A 18 14.32 -7.78 -19.57
CA MET A 18 13.93 -7.19 -18.29
C MET A 18 14.19 -5.69 -18.28
N THR A 19 13.33 -4.94 -17.60
CA THR A 19 13.57 -3.55 -17.25
C THR A 19 13.65 -3.39 -15.74
N ARG A 20 14.68 -2.71 -15.25
CA ARG A 20 14.87 -2.30 -13.87
C ARG A 20 14.58 -0.81 -13.76
N VAL A 21 13.79 -0.44 -12.77
CA VAL A 21 13.50 0.94 -12.39
C VAL A 21 13.98 1.12 -10.97
N GLU A 22 14.87 2.07 -10.71
CA GLU A 22 15.44 2.32 -9.40
C GLU A 22 15.37 3.78 -9.02
N TYR A 23 14.85 4.06 -7.82
CA TYR A 23 14.92 5.37 -7.19
C TYR A 23 16.12 5.43 -6.25
N THR A 24 16.98 6.43 -6.41
CA THR A 24 18.22 6.61 -5.64
C THR A 24 18.22 7.85 -4.75
N GLY A 25 17.07 8.52 -4.58
CA GLY A 25 16.90 9.71 -3.74
C GLY A 25 16.85 11.01 -4.56
N ASP A 26 17.69 11.17 -5.57
CA ASP A 26 17.79 12.36 -6.40
C ASP A 26 17.34 12.15 -7.85
N ARG A 27 17.24 10.89 -8.27
CA ARG A 27 16.84 10.51 -9.63
C ARG A 27 16.16 9.14 -9.66
N ILE A 28 15.55 8.83 -10.79
CA ILE A 28 15.06 7.51 -11.14
C ILE A 28 15.87 7.02 -12.32
N THR A 29 16.56 5.91 -12.16
CA THR A 29 17.30 5.25 -13.23
C THR A 29 16.47 4.11 -13.82
N VAL A 30 16.33 4.10 -15.13
CA VAL A 30 15.67 3.04 -15.90
C VAL A 30 16.70 2.33 -16.76
N GLU A 31 16.84 1.03 -16.58
CA GLU A 31 17.77 0.17 -17.32
C GLU A 31 17.03 -0.97 -17.99
N SER A 32 17.34 -1.20 -19.26
CA SER A 32 16.81 -2.35 -20.02
C SER A 32 17.93 -3.34 -20.27
N TYR A 33 17.62 -4.64 -20.11
CA TYR A 33 18.58 -5.72 -20.19
C TYR A 33 18.18 -6.74 -21.25
N ASN A 34 19.18 -7.38 -21.86
CA ASN A 34 18.98 -8.56 -22.69
C ASN A 34 18.93 -9.85 -21.82
N GLU A 35 18.71 -11.00 -22.47
CA GLU A 35 18.63 -12.31 -21.82
C GLU A 35 19.93 -12.72 -21.09
N THR A 36 21.07 -12.15 -21.48
CA THR A 36 22.36 -12.42 -20.83
C THR A 36 22.70 -11.46 -19.68
N GLY A 37 21.77 -10.54 -19.36
CA GLY A 37 21.95 -9.54 -18.29
C GLY A 37 22.81 -8.34 -18.69
N GLN A 38 23.06 -8.11 -19.98
CA GLN A 38 23.76 -6.94 -20.46
C GLN A 38 22.79 -5.76 -20.60
N ILE A 39 23.23 -4.56 -20.22
CA ILE A 39 22.44 -3.32 -20.37
C ILE A 39 22.35 -2.99 -21.86
N LEU A 40 21.12 -2.87 -22.35
CA LEU A 40 20.79 -2.42 -23.71
C LEU A 40 20.62 -0.91 -23.78
N SER A 41 20.00 -0.34 -22.74
CA SER A 41 19.78 1.11 -22.61
C SER A 41 19.70 1.51 -21.16
N GLN A 42 20.08 2.75 -20.89
CA GLN A 42 19.94 3.38 -19.57
C GLN A 42 19.52 4.83 -19.77
N GLN A 43 18.61 5.31 -18.92
CA GLN A 43 18.23 6.70 -18.85
C GLN A 43 17.85 7.10 -17.43
N ASP A 44 18.03 8.38 -17.12
CA ASP A 44 17.62 8.96 -15.85
C ASP A 44 16.37 9.82 -16.04
N LEU A 45 15.42 9.68 -15.13
CA LEU A 45 14.21 10.48 -15.06
C LEU A 45 14.24 11.38 -13.82
N ALA A 46 13.60 12.55 -13.92
CA ALA A 46 13.53 13.51 -12.83
C ALA A 46 12.65 13.03 -11.68
N VAL A 47 13.06 13.30 -10.45
CA VAL A 47 12.22 13.28 -9.26
C VAL A 47 11.45 14.60 -9.22
N GLU A 48 10.11 14.55 -9.31
CA GLU A 48 9.30 15.74 -9.50
C GLU A 48 8.85 16.42 -8.20
N LEU A 49 8.74 15.67 -7.10
CA LEU A 49 8.51 16.17 -5.74
C LEU A 49 9.45 15.45 -4.76
N PRO A 50 9.72 16.03 -3.58
CA PRO A 50 10.77 15.54 -2.66
C PRO A 50 10.59 14.11 -2.13
N LEU A 51 9.35 13.64 -2.05
CA LEU A 51 9.03 12.30 -1.51
C LEU A 51 8.68 11.36 -2.66
N PHE A 52 9.32 10.20 -2.70
CA PHE A 52 8.98 9.13 -3.63
C PHE A 52 7.93 8.22 -3.01
N GLY A 53 6.79 8.05 -3.67
CA GLY A 53 5.71 7.16 -3.24
C GLY A 53 5.81 5.77 -3.86
N GLY A 54 6.09 5.68 -5.17
CA GLY A 54 6.15 4.39 -5.84
C GLY A 54 6.09 4.47 -7.35
N PHE A 55 6.16 3.28 -7.95
CA PHE A 55 6.11 3.06 -9.40
C PHE A 55 5.10 1.97 -9.74
N TYR A 56 4.41 2.12 -10.87
CA TYR A 56 3.50 1.13 -11.43
C TYR A 56 3.59 1.09 -12.95
N SER A 57 3.72 -0.11 -13.50
CA SER A 57 3.65 -0.34 -14.94
C SER A 57 2.25 -0.83 -15.30
N GLY A 58 1.39 0.09 -15.75
CA GLY A 58 0.05 -0.22 -16.22
C GLY A 58 0.04 -0.79 -17.65
N ASP A 59 -1.13 -0.96 -18.23
CA ASP A 59 -1.30 -1.58 -19.56
C ASP A 59 -0.59 -0.80 -20.67
N GLN A 60 -0.87 0.49 -20.79
CA GLN A 60 -0.38 1.36 -21.86
C GLN A 60 0.69 2.36 -21.39
N TYR A 61 0.74 2.63 -20.08
CA TYR A 61 1.56 3.68 -19.50
C TYR A 61 2.30 3.19 -18.26
N ASN A 62 3.38 3.91 -17.94
CA ASN A 62 4.08 3.81 -16.68
C ASN A 62 3.72 5.00 -15.79
N PHE A 63 3.62 4.78 -14.49
CA PHE A 63 3.22 5.81 -13.53
C PHE A 63 4.24 5.88 -12.39
N PHE A 64 4.65 7.11 -12.06
CA PHE A 64 5.36 7.41 -10.83
C PHE A 64 4.50 8.26 -9.91
N VAL A 65 4.58 8.01 -8.62
CA VAL A 65 3.91 8.81 -7.60
C VAL A 65 4.96 9.50 -6.76
N PHE A 66 4.83 10.81 -6.65
CA PHE A 66 5.66 11.67 -5.81
C PHE A 66 4.81 12.42 -4.81
N GLY A 67 5.41 12.91 -3.75
CA GLY A 67 4.72 13.71 -2.75
C GLY A 67 5.58 14.83 -2.18
N GLN A 68 4.92 15.72 -1.48
CA GLN A 68 5.57 16.76 -0.67
C GLN A 68 4.77 17.05 0.60
N GLU A 69 5.45 17.57 1.60
CA GLU A 69 4.84 17.96 2.86
C GLU A 69 3.98 19.23 2.72
N ASN A 70 2.97 19.32 3.57
CA ASN A 70 2.04 20.43 3.69
C ASN A 70 1.88 20.84 5.17
N PRO A 71 2.94 21.37 5.81
CA PRO A 71 2.92 21.70 7.24
C PRO A 71 1.95 22.83 7.59
N GLU A 72 1.57 23.65 6.63
CA GLU A 72 0.62 24.75 6.80
C GLU A 72 -0.85 24.32 6.67
N GLU A 73 -1.10 23.03 6.39
CA GLU A 73 -2.44 22.46 6.20
C GLU A 73 -3.27 23.21 5.13
N ASP A 74 -2.58 23.67 4.08
CA ASP A 74 -3.19 24.41 2.96
C ASP A 74 -3.90 23.47 1.99
N ASP A 75 -5.21 23.64 1.84
CA ASP A 75 -6.04 22.85 0.93
C ASP A 75 -5.68 23.06 -0.55
N GLY A 76 -5.06 24.18 -0.89
CA GLY A 76 -4.59 24.49 -2.25
C GLY A 76 -3.23 23.89 -2.59
N ARG A 77 -2.48 23.42 -1.59
CA ARG A 77 -1.15 22.86 -1.80
C ARG A 77 -1.23 21.46 -2.43
N GLU A 78 -0.49 21.26 -3.51
CA GLU A 78 -0.28 19.93 -4.06
C GLU A 78 0.48 19.06 -3.05
N VAL A 79 -0.06 17.89 -2.71
CA VAL A 79 0.54 16.96 -1.74
C VAL A 79 1.01 15.67 -2.39
N ILE A 80 0.35 15.23 -3.48
CA ILE A 80 0.73 14.06 -4.26
C ILE A 80 0.61 14.39 -5.75
N ARG A 81 1.58 13.93 -6.54
CA ARG A 81 1.60 13.97 -8.00
C ARG A 81 1.73 12.57 -8.56
N VAL A 82 0.84 12.22 -9.48
CA VAL A 82 0.91 11.00 -10.27
C VAL A 82 1.35 11.37 -11.67
N VAL A 83 2.55 10.98 -12.07
CA VAL A 83 3.14 11.35 -13.37
C VAL A 83 3.02 10.18 -14.32
N ARG A 84 2.47 10.44 -15.51
CA ARG A 84 2.28 9.45 -16.57
C ARG A 84 3.41 9.52 -17.59
N TYR A 85 3.97 8.36 -17.91
CA TYR A 85 4.97 8.15 -18.94
C TYR A 85 4.48 7.15 -19.98
N THR A 86 4.95 7.31 -21.22
CA THR A 86 4.81 6.23 -22.23
C THR A 86 5.64 5.01 -21.82
N LYS A 87 5.44 3.87 -22.50
CA LYS A 87 6.24 2.66 -22.25
C LYS A 87 7.71 2.80 -22.65
N ASP A 88 8.03 3.78 -23.50
CA ASP A 88 9.39 4.20 -23.86
C ASP A 88 9.92 5.38 -23.02
N TRP A 89 9.29 5.63 -21.85
CA TRP A 89 9.71 6.55 -20.80
C TRP A 89 9.66 8.04 -21.16
N ARG A 90 8.90 8.43 -22.15
CA ARG A 90 8.62 9.84 -22.42
C ARG A 90 7.54 10.34 -21.47
N ARG A 91 7.83 11.39 -20.71
CA ARG A 91 6.84 12.08 -19.86
C ARG A 91 5.71 12.65 -20.72
N LEU A 92 4.48 12.44 -20.29
CA LEU A 92 3.29 12.99 -20.94
C LEU A 92 2.69 14.12 -20.12
N ASP A 93 2.11 13.80 -18.99
CA ASP A 93 1.33 14.70 -18.13
C ASP A 93 1.30 14.19 -16.69
N ASP A 94 0.49 14.83 -15.84
CA ASP A 94 0.36 14.46 -14.44
C ASP A 94 -1.06 14.73 -13.91
N ALA A 95 -1.44 13.99 -12.87
CA ALA A 95 -2.60 14.25 -12.02
C ALA A 95 -2.11 14.73 -10.65
N ARG A 96 -2.82 15.69 -10.06
CA ARG A 96 -2.45 16.32 -8.79
C ARG A 96 -3.54 16.16 -7.75
N LEU A 97 -3.14 15.70 -6.57
CA LEU A 97 -3.98 15.69 -5.38
C LEU A 97 -3.55 16.86 -4.49
N THR A 98 -4.49 17.80 -4.24
CA THR A 98 -4.25 18.99 -3.43
C THR A 98 -4.92 18.87 -2.09
N GLY A 99 -4.30 19.40 -1.03
CA GLY A 99 -4.77 19.39 0.35
C GLY A 99 -5.01 17.99 0.87
N ALA A 100 -6.17 17.43 0.54
CA ALA A 100 -6.55 16.04 0.81
C ALA A 100 -6.38 15.63 2.28
N ASN A 101 -6.60 16.57 3.22
CA ASN A 101 -6.42 16.34 4.65
C ASN A 101 -5.01 15.76 4.97
N THR A 102 -3.97 16.23 4.25
CA THR A 102 -2.63 15.63 4.30
C THR A 102 -1.57 16.65 4.69
N VAL A 103 -0.87 16.38 5.79
CA VAL A 103 0.37 17.08 6.19
C VAL A 103 1.58 16.36 5.59
N THR A 104 1.66 15.05 5.74
CA THR A 104 2.78 14.25 5.23
C THR A 104 2.24 13.04 4.48
N PRO A 105 2.38 12.96 3.14
CA PRO A 105 2.02 11.78 2.38
C PRO A 105 3.01 10.64 2.64
N PHE A 106 2.59 9.40 2.42
CA PHE A 106 3.37 8.16 2.59
C PHE A 106 3.93 7.97 4.01
N HIS A 107 3.28 8.60 5.00
CA HIS A 107 3.76 8.58 6.38
C HIS A 107 3.58 7.20 7.01
N ALA A 108 4.69 6.57 7.38
CA ALA A 108 4.78 5.24 8.01
C ALA A 108 4.11 4.10 7.22
N GLY A 109 3.80 4.30 5.94
CA GLY A 109 3.16 3.30 5.10
C GLY A 109 3.90 3.05 3.80
N SER A 110 3.42 2.07 3.05
CA SER A 110 3.79 1.78 1.67
C SER A 110 2.80 2.44 0.70
N LEU A 111 3.07 2.35 -0.58
CA LEU A 111 2.13 2.75 -1.63
C LEU A 111 1.89 1.57 -2.55
N CYS A 112 0.63 1.31 -2.88
CA CYS A 112 0.24 0.30 -3.83
C CYS A 112 -0.68 0.88 -4.89
N MET A 113 -0.54 0.42 -6.11
CA MET A 113 -1.35 0.82 -7.26
C MET A 113 -1.89 -0.38 -7.99
N VAL A 114 -3.09 -0.24 -8.56
CA VAL A 114 -3.70 -1.23 -9.45
C VAL A 114 -4.55 -0.52 -10.49
N GLN A 115 -4.53 -1.02 -11.72
CA GLN A 115 -5.32 -0.48 -12.83
C GLN A 115 -6.54 -1.36 -13.11
N CYS A 116 -7.71 -0.73 -13.29
CA CYS A 116 -8.92 -1.36 -13.80
C CYS A 116 -9.49 -0.52 -14.96
N GLY A 117 -9.30 -0.99 -16.17
CA GLY A 117 -9.69 -0.23 -17.37
C GLY A 117 -9.00 1.14 -17.42
N ASP A 118 -9.80 2.21 -17.49
CA ASP A 118 -9.31 3.60 -17.53
C ASP A 118 -9.03 4.21 -16.13
N MET A 119 -9.09 3.41 -15.06
CA MET A 119 -8.91 3.88 -13.69
C MET A 119 -7.64 3.32 -13.08
N LEU A 120 -6.80 4.20 -12.52
CA LEU A 120 -5.66 3.86 -11.67
C LEU A 120 -6.02 4.12 -10.21
N TYR A 121 -6.10 3.06 -9.41
CA TYR A 121 -6.35 3.13 -7.96
C TYR A 121 -5.03 3.18 -7.21
N ILE A 122 -4.94 4.10 -6.27
CA ILE A 122 -3.74 4.34 -5.46
C ILE A 122 -4.13 4.31 -3.99
N ARG A 123 -3.43 3.51 -3.19
CA ARG A 123 -3.58 3.42 -1.75
C ARG A 123 -2.26 3.57 -1.05
N THR A 124 -2.24 4.41 -0.04
CA THR A 124 -1.09 4.67 0.82
C THR A 124 -1.57 5.07 2.22
N SER A 125 -0.68 5.53 3.06
CA SER A 125 -1.00 6.20 4.31
C SER A 125 -0.57 7.66 4.26
N HIS A 126 -1.17 8.47 5.14
CA HIS A 126 -0.79 9.87 5.32
C HIS A 126 -0.92 10.29 6.78
N LYS A 127 -0.16 11.30 7.17
CA LYS A 127 -0.40 12.06 8.38
C LYS A 127 -1.42 13.13 8.05
N MET A 128 -2.58 13.12 8.74
CA MET A 128 -3.69 14.03 8.50
C MET A 128 -3.44 15.41 9.11
N TYR A 129 -4.28 16.36 8.76
CA TYR A 129 -4.38 17.65 9.42
C TYR A 129 -4.66 17.49 10.91
N GLN A 130 -4.34 18.52 11.67
CA GLN A 130 -4.59 18.53 13.10
C GLN A 130 -6.08 18.35 13.41
N ASN A 131 -6.38 17.38 14.25
CA ASN A 131 -7.74 17.16 14.72
C ASN A 131 -8.10 18.21 15.79
N PRO A 132 -9.16 19.01 15.60
CA PRO A 132 -9.54 20.05 16.54
C PRO A 132 -9.94 19.54 17.94
N SER A 133 -10.29 18.26 18.07
CA SER A 133 -10.76 17.69 19.34
C SER A 133 -9.63 17.34 20.31
N ASP A 134 -8.44 17.00 19.80
CA ASP A 134 -7.30 16.56 20.63
C ASP A 134 -5.97 17.26 20.27
N GLY A 135 -5.95 18.06 19.21
CA GLY A 135 -4.77 18.79 18.77
C GLY A 135 -3.68 17.92 18.13
N LEU A 136 -3.98 16.68 17.75
CA LEU A 136 -3.03 15.75 17.17
C LEU A 136 -3.22 15.58 15.66
N ASN A 137 -2.12 15.33 14.95
CA ASN A 137 -2.14 14.92 13.57
C ASN A 137 -2.13 13.38 13.51
N HIS A 138 -3.30 12.79 13.36
CA HIS A 138 -3.44 11.34 13.27
C HIS A 138 -2.94 10.80 11.91
N GLN A 139 -2.61 9.53 11.88
CA GLN A 139 -2.24 8.83 10.66
C GLN A 139 -3.38 7.89 10.24
N ALA A 140 -3.67 7.84 8.96
CA ALA A 140 -4.68 6.95 8.40
C ALA A 140 -4.31 6.52 6.99
N ASN A 141 -5.12 5.63 6.40
CA ASN A 141 -5.04 5.32 5.00
C ASN A 141 -5.54 6.47 4.13
N LEU A 142 -4.88 6.67 3.02
CA LEU A 142 -5.30 7.55 1.92
C LEU A 142 -5.53 6.70 0.68
N THR A 143 -6.73 6.77 0.12
CA THR A 143 -7.08 6.09 -1.13
C THR A 143 -7.65 7.11 -2.11
N PHE A 144 -7.20 7.07 -3.34
CA PHE A 144 -7.73 7.90 -4.41
C PHE A 144 -7.60 7.20 -5.76
N CYS A 145 -8.32 7.69 -6.75
CA CYS A 145 -8.19 7.19 -8.10
C CYS A 145 -7.98 8.31 -9.12
N VAL A 146 -7.29 7.95 -10.19
CA VAL A 146 -7.00 8.81 -11.33
C VAL A 146 -7.62 8.20 -12.57
N GLN A 147 -8.40 8.98 -13.30
CA GLN A 147 -8.84 8.60 -14.63
C GLN A 147 -7.66 8.74 -15.60
N ILE A 148 -7.21 7.63 -16.20
CA ILE A 148 -5.98 7.58 -16.98
C ILE A 148 -6.08 8.43 -18.24
N SER A 149 -7.24 8.43 -18.92
CA SER A 149 -7.43 9.16 -20.18
C SER A 149 -7.34 10.68 -20.02
N THR A 150 -7.78 11.24 -18.88
CA THR A 150 -7.78 12.68 -18.59
C THR A 150 -6.69 13.13 -17.64
N MET A 151 -6.09 12.20 -16.89
CA MET A 151 -5.19 12.47 -15.76
C MET A 151 -5.84 13.37 -14.68
N GLU A 152 -7.09 13.10 -14.37
CA GLU A 152 -7.84 13.79 -13.31
C GLU A 152 -8.06 12.85 -12.12
N VAL A 153 -7.93 13.39 -10.90
CA VAL A 153 -8.36 12.70 -9.68
C VAL A 153 -9.87 12.75 -9.61
N THR A 154 -10.54 11.60 -9.71
CA THR A 154 -11.98 11.49 -9.82
C THR A 154 -12.66 11.12 -8.51
N ASP A 155 -11.96 10.48 -7.59
CA ASP A 155 -12.47 10.13 -6.26
C ASP A 155 -11.33 10.01 -5.25
N ARG A 156 -11.62 10.29 -3.96
CA ARG A 156 -10.64 10.19 -2.87
C ARG A 156 -11.30 9.93 -1.53
N HIS A 157 -10.61 9.18 -0.68
CA HIS A 157 -10.95 8.98 0.72
C HIS A 157 -9.77 9.38 1.59
N THR A 158 -9.93 10.42 2.40
CA THR A 158 -8.85 11.15 3.07
C THR A 158 -9.01 11.23 4.59
N ALA A 159 -10.01 10.53 5.14
CA ALA A 159 -10.30 10.54 6.57
C ALA A 159 -10.55 9.12 7.08
N VAL A 160 -10.38 8.93 8.38
CA VAL A 160 -10.75 7.66 9.02
C VAL A 160 -12.28 7.53 9.01
N SER A 161 -12.78 6.50 8.36
CA SER A 161 -14.21 6.21 8.30
C SER A 161 -14.46 4.72 8.50
N ARG A 162 -15.20 4.37 9.53
CA ARG A 162 -15.50 2.96 9.88
C ARG A 162 -16.20 2.19 8.76
N PHE A 163 -16.90 2.88 7.89
CA PHE A 163 -17.70 2.26 6.83
C PHE A 163 -17.16 2.55 5.43
N GLY A 164 -16.16 3.41 5.31
CA GLY A 164 -15.51 3.74 4.04
C GLY A 164 -14.33 2.82 3.73
N PHE A 165 -13.92 2.83 2.47
CA PHE A 165 -12.75 2.11 1.99
C PHE A 165 -11.47 2.83 2.41
N GLY A 166 -11.09 2.74 3.67
CA GLY A 166 -9.95 3.45 4.21
C GLY A 166 -9.94 3.52 5.73
N TYR A 167 -10.79 2.71 6.35
CA TYR A 167 -10.88 2.67 7.80
C TYR A 167 -9.74 1.86 8.43
N VAL A 168 -8.54 2.29 8.32
CA VAL A 168 -7.48 1.78 9.19
C VAL A 168 -6.65 2.97 9.64
N SER A 169 -6.64 3.20 10.95
CA SER A 169 -5.78 4.18 11.59
C SER A 169 -4.41 3.57 11.86
N HIS A 170 -3.36 4.34 11.74
CA HIS A 170 -1.98 3.92 11.94
C HIS A 170 -1.61 2.70 11.07
N SER A 171 -1.87 2.79 9.77
CA SER A 171 -1.56 1.72 8.83
C SER A 171 -0.11 1.76 8.38
N PHE A 172 0.55 0.59 8.40
CA PHE A 172 1.98 0.46 8.07
C PHE A 172 2.22 -0.09 6.66
N ASN A 173 1.44 -1.10 6.25
CA ASN A 173 1.54 -1.70 4.93
C ASN A 173 0.18 -1.66 4.24
N GLN A 174 0.17 -1.26 2.96
CA GLN A 174 -1.01 -1.21 2.12
C GLN A 174 -0.81 -2.05 0.87
N PHE A 175 -1.81 -2.89 0.56
CA PHE A 175 -1.85 -3.66 -0.66
C PHE A 175 -3.19 -3.48 -1.35
N LEU A 176 -3.16 -3.40 -2.69
CA LEU A 176 -4.34 -3.43 -3.55
C LEU A 176 -4.29 -4.63 -4.46
N ALA A 177 -5.44 -5.21 -4.74
CA ALA A 177 -5.63 -6.20 -5.78
C ALA A 177 -7.00 -6.02 -6.44
N LEU A 178 -7.17 -6.59 -7.61
CA LEU A 178 -8.45 -6.64 -8.31
C LEU A 178 -8.88 -8.09 -8.51
N ARG A 179 -10.18 -8.31 -8.38
CA ARG A 179 -10.84 -9.49 -8.87
C ARG A 179 -12.03 -9.04 -9.70
N ASP A 180 -11.95 -9.23 -11.01
CA ASP A 180 -12.91 -8.67 -11.95
C ASP A 180 -13.02 -7.15 -11.74
N THR A 181 -14.19 -6.68 -11.27
CA THR A 181 -14.45 -5.28 -10.91
C THR A 181 -14.46 -5.01 -9.40
N THR A 182 -14.05 -5.98 -8.58
CA THR A 182 -13.97 -5.81 -7.12
C THR A 182 -12.57 -5.36 -6.74
N LEU A 183 -12.46 -4.19 -6.15
CA LEU A 183 -11.22 -3.67 -5.57
C LEU A 183 -11.07 -4.24 -4.16
N LEU A 184 -9.89 -4.77 -3.88
CA LEU A 184 -9.50 -5.32 -2.59
C LEU A 184 -8.37 -4.50 -2.00
N ALA A 185 -8.39 -4.31 -0.69
CA ALA A 185 -7.28 -3.72 0.05
C ALA A 185 -6.95 -4.58 1.27
N ALA A 186 -5.66 -4.78 1.54
CA ALA A 186 -5.18 -5.34 2.78
C ALA A 186 -4.29 -4.34 3.49
N ASP A 187 -4.52 -4.15 4.78
CA ASP A 187 -3.86 -3.17 5.61
C ASP A 187 -3.41 -3.78 6.94
N HIS A 188 -2.26 -3.36 7.42
CA HIS A 188 -1.76 -3.67 8.74
C HIS A 188 -1.90 -2.42 9.61
N GLY A 189 -2.79 -2.44 10.59
CA GLY A 189 -3.05 -1.34 11.51
C GLY A 189 -2.81 -1.70 12.98
N ASP A 190 -2.34 -0.74 13.78
CA ASP A 190 -2.18 -0.90 15.21
C ASP A 190 -3.35 -0.31 16.03
N ALA A 191 -4.29 0.37 15.34
CA ALA A 191 -5.45 1.00 15.95
C ALA A 191 -6.64 1.01 15.00
N TYR A 192 -7.83 0.78 15.55
CA TYR A 192 -9.14 0.96 14.93
C TYR A 192 -9.33 0.34 13.51
N PRO A 193 -9.20 -0.97 13.35
CA PRO A 193 -8.88 -1.97 14.35
C PRO A 193 -7.37 -2.27 14.47
N ARG A 194 -6.95 -2.85 15.58
CA ARG A 194 -5.60 -3.41 15.75
C ARG A 194 -5.56 -4.80 15.13
N ALA A 195 -5.33 -4.87 13.84
CA ALA A 195 -5.45 -6.10 13.06
C ALA A 195 -4.79 -6.00 11.68
N VAL A 196 -4.65 -7.13 11.01
CA VAL A 196 -4.61 -7.19 9.56
C VAL A 196 -6.04 -7.15 9.05
N VAL A 197 -6.35 -6.16 8.25
CA VAL A 197 -7.68 -5.90 7.71
C VAL A 197 -7.71 -6.20 6.22
N LEU A 198 -8.74 -6.90 5.78
CA LEU A 198 -9.07 -7.08 4.37
C LEU A 198 -10.39 -6.36 4.09
N SER A 199 -10.34 -5.43 3.15
CA SER A 199 -11.53 -4.69 2.70
C SER A 199 -11.83 -4.99 1.23
N ARG A 200 -13.10 -4.91 0.86
CA ARG A 200 -13.52 -5.01 -0.53
C ARG A 200 -14.54 -3.93 -0.89
N CYS A 201 -14.40 -3.39 -2.11
CA CYS A 201 -15.33 -2.47 -2.72
C CYS A 201 -15.83 -3.05 -4.05
N ALA A 202 -17.13 -3.30 -4.16
CA ALA A 202 -17.71 -4.02 -5.30
C ALA A 202 -17.84 -3.20 -6.60
N ARG A 203 -17.53 -1.90 -6.58
CA ARG A 203 -17.73 -1.01 -7.73
C ARG A 203 -16.60 0.00 -7.88
N PRO A 204 -15.38 -0.43 -8.21
CA PRO A 204 -14.34 0.52 -8.56
C PRO A 204 -14.75 1.29 -9.82
N GLY A 205 -14.78 2.61 -9.74
CA GLY A 205 -15.16 3.49 -10.85
C GLY A 205 -16.61 3.99 -10.87
N GLY A 206 -17.43 3.66 -9.84
CA GLY A 206 -18.75 4.32 -9.65
C GLY A 206 -18.61 5.64 -8.89
N GLU A 207 -19.65 6.48 -8.92
CA GLU A 207 -19.67 7.83 -8.33
C GLU A 207 -19.43 7.88 -6.80
N GLU A 208 -19.40 6.74 -6.11
CA GLU A 208 -19.22 6.65 -4.65
C GLU A 208 -18.23 5.53 -4.26
N THR A 209 -17.11 5.41 -4.98
CA THR A 209 -16.22 4.26 -4.83
C THR A 209 -15.62 4.15 -3.43
N PHE A 210 -15.17 5.28 -2.84
CA PHE A 210 -14.43 5.25 -1.58
C PHE A 210 -15.21 5.83 -0.39
N SER A 211 -16.19 6.68 -0.62
CA SER A 211 -17.07 7.23 0.42
C SER A 211 -18.24 6.32 0.77
N GLY A 212 -18.55 5.36 -0.10
CA GLY A 212 -19.59 4.35 0.11
C GLY A 212 -19.17 3.27 1.10
N TYR A 213 -20.11 2.37 1.41
CA TYR A 213 -19.88 1.23 2.28
C TYR A 213 -18.93 0.23 1.63
N ALA A 214 -17.87 -0.13 2.34
CA ALA A 214 -17.00 -1.25 2.00
C ALA A 214 -17.15 -2.37 3.04
N ASP A 215 -17.20 -3.61 2.58
CA ASP A 215 -17.10 -4.76 3.47
C ASP A 215 -15.68 -4.84 4.03
N MET A 216 -15.56 -5.10 5.32
CA MET A 216 -14.28 -5.21 6.03
C MET A 216 -14.25 -6.44 6.93
N VAL A 217 -13.13 -7.15 6.92
CA VAL A 217 -12.88 -8.34 7.75
C VAL A 217 -11.52 -8.22 8.41
N GLU A 218 -11.45 -8.45 9.72
CA GLU A 218 -10.20 -8.63 10.46
C GLU A 218 -9.70 -10.06 10.22
N VAL A 219 -8.72 -10.21 9.32
CA VAL A 219 -8.22 -11.53 8.93
C VAL A 219 -7.17 -12.09 9.89
N LEU A 220 -6.49 -11.21 10.64
CA LEU A 220 -5.59 -11.57 11.73
C LEU A 220 -5.61 -10.48 12.79
N PRO A 221 -6.32 -10.67 13.91
CA PRO A 221 -6.26 -9.77 15.05
C PRO A 221 -4.85 -9.72 15.65
N ILE A 222 -4.43 -8.54 16.10
CA ILE A 222 -3.12 -8.31 16.71
C ILE A 222 -3.34 -8.04 18.20
N CYS A 223 -2.61 -8.76 19.07
CA CYS A 223 -2.68 -8.54 20.51
C CYS A 223 -2.02 -7.21 20.91
N GLY A 224 -2.27 -6.74 22.14
CA GLY A 224 -1.68 -5.55 22.70
C GLY A 224 -2.59 -4.33 22.72
N GLU A 225 -2.06 -3.24 23.22
CA GLU A 225 -2.80 -1.99 23.38
C GLU A 225 -2.99 -1.26 22.04
N THR A 226 -4.19 -0.71 21.83
CA THR A 226 -4.51 0.09 20.65
C THR A 226 -3.58 1.29 20.56
N GLY A 227 -2.90 1.43 19.41
CA GLY A 227 -1.96 2.52 19.13
C GLY A 227 -0.51 2.19 19.51
N ASP A 228 -0.22 1.03 20.08
CA ASP A 228 1.17 0.57 20.21
C ASP A 228 1.70 0.11 18.84
N ASN A 229 2.72 0.82 18.33
CA ASN A 229 3.38 0.51 17.05
C ASN A 229 4.08 -0.86 17.01
N ARG A 230 4.25 -1.51 18.15
CA ARG A 230 4.83 -2.85 18.25
C ARG A 230 3.72 -3.88 17.96
N THR A 231 3.80 -4.51 16.84
CA THR A 231 2.80 -5.51 16.40
C THR A 231 3.40 -6.89 16.17
N GLY A 232 4.74 -6.97 16.07
CA GLY A 232 5.42 -8.22 15.72
C GLY A 232 5.05 -8.79 14.34
N LEU A 233 4.46 -7.97 13.45
CA LEU A 233 3.89 -8.39 12.19
C LEU A 233 4.38 -7.50 11.02
N SER A 234 4.43 -8.08 9.83
CA SER A 234 4.58 -7.36 8.55
C SER A 234 3.77 -8.07 7.47
N LEU A 235 3.10 -7.29 6.63
CA LEU A 235 2.43 -7.85 5.45
C LEU A 235 3.42 -8.04 4.29
N GLY A 236 3.16 -9.07 3.48
CA GLY A 236 3.97 -9.41 2.31
C GLY A 236 3.18 -9.44 1.00
N GLY A 237 1.84 -9.45 1.04
CA GLY A 237 1.06 -9.42 -0.17
C GLY A 237 -0.43 -9.72 -0.02
N LEU A 238 -1.14 -9.37 -1.09
CA LEU A 238 -2.56 -9.62 -1.30
C LEU A 238 -2.76 -10.24 -2.67
N ALA A 239 -3.55 -11.30 -2.75
CA ALA A 239 -3.92 -11.94 -4.01
C ALA A 239 -5.39 -12.34 -4.01
N ALA A 240 -5.98 -12.39 -5.20
CA ALA A 240 -7.34 -12.89 -5.41
C ALA A 240 -7.32 -14.13 -6.30
N THR A 241 -8.08 -15.13 -5.91
CA THR A 241 -8.36 -16.33 -6.73
C THR A 241 -9.82 -16.30 -7.21
N SER A 242 -10.23 -17.32 -7.96
CA SER A 242 -11.64 -17.46 -8.35
C SER A 242 -12.60 -17.68 -7.18
N SER A 243 -12.13 -18.14 -6.01
CA SER A 243 -12.97 -18.52 -4.87
C SER A 243 -12.64 -17.81 -3.57
N ALA A 244 -11.43 -17.25 -3.42
CA ALA A 244 -10.97 -16.67 -2.16
C ALA A 244 -10.03 -15.49 -2.36
N TYR A 245 -9.88 -14.70 -1.31
CA TYR A 245 -8.89 -13.63 -1.16
C TYR A 245 -7.82 -14.09 -0.18
N LEU A 246 -6.57 -13.93 -0.56
CA LEU A 246 -5.41 -14.41 0.19
C LEU A 246 -4.58 -13.22 0.67
N VAL A 247 -4.32 -13.17 1.97
CA VAL A 247 -3.37 -12.21 2.54
C VAL A 247 -2.21 -12.99 3.14
N ALA A 248 -1.00 -12.63 2.77
CA ALA A 248 0.22 -13.25 3.27
C ALA A 248 1.09 -12.24 4.04
N GLY A 249 1.85 -12.75 5.00
CA GLY A 249 2.77 -11.94 5.78
C GLY A 249 3.66 -12.81 6.67
N CYS A 250 4.39 -12.15 7.55
CA CYS A 250 5.08 -12.82 8.65
C CYS A 250 4.67 -12.19 9.99
N SER A 251 4.50 -13.02 10.99
CA SER A 251 4.11 -12.58 12.32
C SER A 251 4.70 -13.49 13.40
N VAL A 252 4.88 -12.92 14.58
CA VAL A 252 5.01 -13.70 15.82
C VAL A 252 3.67 -14.34 16.17
N ALA A 253 3.66 -15.25 17.14
CA ALA A 253 2.39 -15.72 17.73
C ALA A 253 1.65 -14.54 18.38
N GLN A 254 0.41 -14.29 17.96
CA GLN A 254 -0.40 -13.16 18.42
C GLN A 254 -1.26 -13.55 19.63
N ASN A 255 -0.66 -14.17 20.64
CA ASN A 255 -1.31 -14.60 21.87
C ASN A 255 -0.98 -13.73 23.08
N GLU A 256 0.15 -13.03 23.05
CA GLU A 256 0.63 -12.13 24.11
C GLU A 256 1.66 -11.12 23.59
N GLU A 257 1.73 -9.94 24.19
CA GLU A 257 2.68 -8.87 23.80
C GLU A 257 4.15 -9.24 24.02
N SER A 258 4.43 -10.10 24.97
CA SER A 258 5.78 -10.58 25.24
C SER A 258 6.42 -11.30 24.05
N ALA A 259 5.59 -11.77 23.13
CA ALA A 259 6.03 -12.46 21.91
C ALA A 259 6.48 -11.52 20.78
N PHE A 260 6.28 -10.19 20.86
CA PHE A 260 6.51 -9.27 19.72
C PHE A 260 7.95 -9.21 19.22
N ASP A 261 8.92 -9.52 20.08
CA ASP A 261 10.34 -9.61 19.72
C ASP A 261 10.77 -11.04 19.33
N GLY A 262 9.83 -11.99 19.33
CA GLY A 262 10.06 -13.40 19.01
C GLY A 262 10.24 -13.69 17.53
N VAL A 263 10.40 -14.96 17.22
CA VAL A 263 10.55 -15.45 15.84
C VAL A 263 9.27 -15.26 15.06
N ARG A 264 9.38 -14.66 13.90
CA ARG A 264 8.28 -14.47 12.96
C ARG A 264 8.16 -15.66 12.04
N ASN A 265 6.94 -16.16 11.92
CA ASN A 265 6.58 -17.21 10.99
C ASN A 265 5.73 -16.66 9.84
N ILE A 266 5.86 -17.28 8.67
CA ILE A 266 5.06 -16.92 7.51
C ILE A 266 3.65 -17.45 7.71
N PHE A 267 2.67 -16.58 7.50
CA PHE A 267 1.25 -16.93 7.49
C PHE A 267 0.58 -16.61 6.16
N VAL A 268 -0.51 -17.30 5.89
CA VAL A 268 -1.47 -16.97 4.83
C VAL A 268 -2.87 -17.05 5.43
N THR A 269 -3.68 -16.03 5.23
CA THR A 269 -5.12 -16.09 5.47
C THR A 269 -5.87 -16.31 4.17
N SER A 270 -6.98 -17.04 4.22
CA SER A 270 -7.86 -17.29 3.09
C SER A 270 -9.29 -16.95 3.47
N THR A 271 -9.84 -15.91 2.88
CA THR A 271 -11.22 -15.46 3.09
C THR A 271 -12.06 -15.83 1.86
N PRO A 272 -13.10 -16.68 1.99
CA PRO A 272 -13.93 -17.05 0.85
C PRO A 272 -14.65 -15.83 0.26
N ALA A 273 -14.61 -15.67 -1.06
CA ALA A 273 -15.22 -14.53 -1.73
C ALA A 273 -16.75 -14.48 -1.59
N GLN A 274 -17.40 -15.66 -1.51
CA GLN A 274 -18.85 -15.79 -1.35
C GLN A 274 -19.34 -15.69 0.10
N ASN A 275 -18.41 -15.87 1.07
CA ASN A 275 -18.69 -15.75 2.49
C ASN A 275 -17.60 -14.87 3.14
N PHE A 276 -17.70 -13.58 2.88
CA PHE A 276 -16.69 -12.58 3.31
C PHE A 276 -16.91 -12.20 4.77
N THR A 277 -16.50 -13.10 5.67
CA THR A 277 -16.63 -12.93 7.12
C THR A 277 -15.37 -13.39 7.85
N GLN A 278 -15.16 -12.85 9.04
CA GLN A 278 -14.04 -13.26 9.89
C GLN A 278 -14.14 -14.74 10.29
N SER A 279 -15.35 -15.23 10.60
CA SER A 279 -15.56 -16.63 10.98
C SER A 279 -15.34 -17.64 9.85
N ALA A 280 -15.38 -17.19 8.60
CA ALA A 280 -15.08 -18.02 7.43
C ALA A 280 -13.63 -17.89 6.97
N THR A 281 -12.87 -16.96 7.55
CA THR A 281 -11.44 -16.76 7.22
C THR A 281 -10.60 -17.84 7.90
N GLU A 282 -9.79 -18.52 7.10
CA GLU A 282 -8.84 -19.53 7.57
C GLU A 282 -7.45 -18.92 7.69
N LEU A 283 -6.78 -19.13 8.82
CA LEU A 283 -5.36 -18.79 9.03
C LEU A 283 -4.52 -20.06 8.93
N ARG A 284 -3.48 -20.02 8.11
CA ARG A 284 -2.51 -21.09 7.98
C ARG A 284 -1.09 -20.56 8.16
N TRP A 285 -0.37 -21.16 9.08
CA TRP A 285 1.08 -20.97 9.22
C TRP A 285 1.82 -21.83 8.21
N ILE A 286 2.70 -21.24 7.45
CA ILE A 286 3.49 -21.91 6.40
C ILE A 286 4.84 -22.37 6.95
N THR A 287 5.38 -21.65 7.94
CA THR A 287 6.60 -22.00 8.64
C THR A 287 6.33 -22.19 10.14
N SER A 288 7.26 -22.87 10.82
CA SER A 288 7.21 -23.11 12.26
C SER A 288 8.62 -22.97 12.84
N PHE A 289 9.25 -21.81 12.61
CA PHE A 289 10.55 -21.52 13.22
C PHE A 289 10.36 -21.32 14.73
N GLU A 290 11.29 -21.87 15.50
CA GLU A 290 11.35 -21.71 16.96
C GLU A 290 12.52 -20.78 17.33
N ASP A 291 12.40 -20.08 18.46
CA ASP A 291 13.53 -19.36 19.03
C ASP A 291 14.66 -20.36 19.30
N SER A 292 15.79 -20.16 18.64
CA SER A 292 17.00 -20.85 19.07
C SER A 292 17.35 -20.32 20.45
N GLN A 293 16.97 -21.06 21.50
CA GLN A 293 17.46 -20.79 22.85
C GLN A 293 18.97 -20.67 22.76
N PRO A 294 19.59 -19.57 23.23
CA PRO A 294 21.05 -19.58 23.38
C PRO A 294 21.37 -20.79 24.23
N ALA A 295 22.21 -21.69 23.71
CA ALA A 295 22.67 -22.87 24.43
C ALA A 295 23.13 -22.39 25.79
N GLY A 296 22.37 -22.75 26.83
CA GLY A 296 22.58 -22.26 28.17
C GLY A 296 24.05 -22.47 28.54
N ALA A 297 24.70 -21.38 28.91
CA ALA A 297 25.97 -21.49 29.63
C ALA A 297 25.66 -22.29 30.90
N SER A 298 25.89 -23.58 30.86
CA SER A 298 25.96 -24.38 32.07
C SER A 298 27.14 -23.89 32.88
N ASN A 299 26.84 -23.29 34.04
CA ASN A 299 27.85 -23.03 35.10
C ASN A 299 28.54 -24.32 35.53
#